data_c252c0701b962dd35f1b7edc9f7f7656
#
_entry.id   c252c0701b962dd35f1b7edc9f7f7656
#
_cell.length_a   1.000
_cell.length_b   1.000
_cell.length_c   1.000
_cell.angle_alpha   90.00
_cell.angle_beta   90.00
_cell.angle_gamma   90.00
#
_symmetry.space_group_name_H-M   'P 1'
#
loop_
_entity.id
_entity.type
_entity.pdbx_description
1 polymer ?
#
loop_
_entity_poly.entity_id
_entity_poly.type
_entity_poly.pdbx_seq_one_letter_code
_entity_poly.pdbx_strand_id
1 'polypeptide(L)'
;MSVMQAGVGVDEQRVAALMGNVDRLLAERRDAEAQRLFREAEAILPDHPLVLHEHGRRLAVAGDAAGALAILERLVVQVPNHLPFWLSLAAAQRALGRREDELETLERALALDPTHLVVLLQKGALLDLMGKPRSAAAVYSHALQTLATGTPLPPSIEAHVRFAESRVRENAMTLSAAIDARIARLPSHSAGGSRMRFDRCLDRVLGRRRIYAPEPTFMLFPYLRNYEYFDRALFPWLAGLEAATGAIREELLSVLRDDPEGVQPYIAFSEGLPLRQWRELNNSRRWSAYFLWNQGRREEANLARCPRTAAALADLPQVDIEGRGPTAFFSILDAHTHIPAHSGVTNTRLTVHLPLIVPPGCRFRVGGETREWQEGTAWVFDDTIEHEAWNDSEAPRAILIFDVWNPELTALERDLVRATMTALAEYYAREGDIPGVVI
;
A
#
# COMPACT_ATOMS: atom_id res chain seq x y z
N MET A 1 34.19 50.17 -21.26
CA MET A 1 33.85 48.94 -20.51
C MET A 1 32.46 48.38 -20.78
N SER A 2 31.47 49.16 -21.23
CA SER A 2 30.06 48.72 -21.35
C SER A 2 29.75 47.85 -22.59
N VAL A 3 30.47 47.98 -23.69
CA VAL A 3 30.14 47.24 -24.95
C VAL A 3 30.72 45.83 -24.95
N MET A 4 31.87 45.57 -24.28
CA MET A 4 32.46 44.24 -24.17
C MET A 4 31.64 43.33 -23.20
N GLN A 5 31.03 43.87 -22.14
CA GLN A 5 30.17 43.10 -21.22
C GLN A 5 28.83 42.67 -21.86
N ALA A 6 28.28 43.50 -22.73
CA ALA A 6 27.03 43.20 -23.45
C ALA A 6 27.23 42.10 -24.52
N GLY A 7 28.40 42.04 -25.16
CA GLY A 7 28.71 41.00 -26.12
C GLY A 7 28.89 39.59 -25.53
N VAL A 8 29.56 39.50 -24.36
CA VAL A 8 29.75 38.21 -23.65
C VAL A 8 28.42 37.58 -23.28
N GLY A 9 27.44 38.34 -22.78
CA GLY A 9 26.13 37.78 -22.42
C GLY A 9 25.31 37.28 -23.61
N VAL A 10 25.49 37.86 -24.81
CA VAL A 10 24.82 37.41 -26.06
C VAL A 10 25.42 36.08 -26.54
N ASP A 11 26.75 35.97 -26.50
CA ASP A 11 27.45 34.73 -26.90
C ASP A 11 27.17 33.58 -25.94
N GLU A 12 27.11 33.83 -24.63
CA GLU A 12 26.71 32.83 -23.62
C GLU A 12 25.29 32.29 -23.88
N GLN A 13 24.31 33.17 -24.13
CA GLN A 13 22.95 32.78 -24.45
C GLN A 13 22.87 31.97 -25.77
N ARG A 14 23.65 32.37 -26.77
CA ARG A 14 23.71 31.68 -28.05
C ARG A 14 24.29 30.27 -27.89
N VAL A 15 25.39 30.13 -27.17
CA VAL A 15 26.03 28.83 -26.88
C VAL A 15 25.07 27.94 -26.08
N ALA A 16 24.41 28.46 -25.05
CA ALA A 16 23.43 27.70 -24.28
C ALA A 16 22.27 27.18 -25.15
N ALA A 17 21.77 27.99 -26.08
CA ALA A 17 20.71 27.60 -27.03
C ALA A 17 21.20 26.53 -28.02
N LEU A 18 22.42 26.68 -28.54
CA LEU A 18 23.04 25.67 -29.41
C LEU A 18 23.22 24.34 -28.69
N MET A 19 23.73 24.35 -27.48
CA MET A 19 23.95 23.15 -26.66
C MET A 19 22.63 22.45 -26.27
N GLY A 20 21.57 23.19 -25.96
CA GLY A 20 20.24 22.63 -25.77
C GLY A 20 19.69 21.92 -27.01
N ASN A 21 19.99 22.44 -28.22
CA ASN A 21 19.66 21.77 -29.49
C ASN A 21 20.55 20.54 -29.72
N VAL A 22 21.83 20.58 -29.34
CA VAL A 22 22.73 19.41 -29.40
C VAL A 22 22.13 18.25 -28.56
N ASP A 23 21.75 18.50 -27.31
CA ASP A 23 21.17 17.46 -26.46
C ASP A 23 19.88 16.87 -27.04
N ARG A 24 19.00 17.71 -27.60
CA ARG A 24 17.78 17.25 -28.29
C ARG A 24 18.10 16.38 -29.50
N LEU A 25 19.03 16.78 -30.36
CA LEU A 25 19.41 16.04 -31.54
C LEU A 25 20.07 14.69 -31.23
N LEU A 26 20.88 14.65 -30.17
CA LEU A 26 21.46 13.39 -29.65
C LEU A 26 20.37 12.44 -29.12
N ALA A 27 19.34 12.95 -28.44
CA ALA A 27 18.19 12.16 -28.01
C ALA A 27 17.39 11.61 -29.21
N GLU A 28 17.31 12.38 -30.32
CA GLU A 28 16.69 11.98 -31.61
C GLU A 28 17.59 11.08 -32.47
N ARG A 29 18.82 10.74 -32.04
CA ARG A 29 19.85 9.98 -32.78
C ARG A 29 20.30 10.66 -34.08
N ARG A 30 20.28 11.99 -34.14
CA ARG A 30 20.69 12.83 -35.27
C ARG A 30 22.12 13.34 -35.09
N ASP A 31 23.06 12.40 -34.94
CA ASP A 31 24.44 12.68 -34.48
C ASP A 31 25.21 13.67 -35.40
N ALA A 32 25.02 13.59 -36.73
CA ALA A 32 25.71 14.50 -37.68
C ALA A 32 25.27 15.97 -37.48
N GLU A 33 24.00 16.21 -37.23
CA GLU A 33 23.47 17.56 -37.00
C GLU A 33 23.90 18.08 -35.63
N ALA A 34 23.82 17.21 -34.58
CA ALA A 34 24.35 17.54 -33.25
C ALA A 34 25.83 17.93 -33.31
N GLN A 35 26.64 17.19 -34.09
CA GLN A 35 28.06 17.48 -34.29
C GLN A 35 28.30 18.85 -34.93
N ARG A 36 27.48 19.25 -35.89
CA ARG A 36 27.61 20.57 -36.55
C ARG A 36 27.33 21.69 -35.57
N LEU A 37 26.21 21.59 -34.79
CA LEU A 37 25.86 22.62 -33.81
C LEU A 37 26.85 22.69 -32.66
N PHE A 38 27.40 21.56 -32.25
CA PHE A 38 28.46 21.52 -31.23
C PHE A 38 29.70 22.29 -31.69
N ARG A 39 30.19 22.08 -32.93
CA ARG A 39 31.33 22.84 -33.48
C ARG A 39 31.03 24.34 -33.56
N GLU A 40 29.80 24.73 -33.86
CA GLU A 40 29.42 26.15 -33.86
C GLU A 40 29.50 26.73 -32.45
N ALA A 41 28.97 26.03 -31.45
CA ALA A 41 29.04 26.45 -30.04
C ALA A 41 30.50 26.56 -29.54
N GLU A 42 31.32 25.55 -29.86
CA GLU A 42 32.74 25.51 -29.52
C GLU A 42 33.53 26.67 -30.16
N ALA A 43 33.23 27.02 -31.38
CA ALA A 43 33.87 28.14 -32.07
C ALA A 43 33.53 29.51 -31.47
N ILE A 44 32.35 29.63 -30.79
CA ILE A 44 31.89 30.87 -30.16
C ILE A 44 32.57 31.00 -28.76
N LEU A 45 32.41 29.98 -27.90
CA LEU A 45 32.93 29.98 -26.52
C LEU A 45 33.44 28.57 -26.17
N PRO A 46 34.72 28.24 -26.46
CA PRO A 46 35.29 26.91 -26.22
C PRO A 46 35.35 26.52 -24.72
N ASP A 47 35.47 27.50 -23.85
CA ASP A 47 35.54 27.28 -22.39
C ASP A 47 34.16 27.39 -21.69
N HIS A 48 33.04 27.47 -22.46
CA HIS A 48 31.72 27.48 -21.88
C HIS A 48 31.43 26.14 -21.16
N PRO A 49 30.86 26.15 -19.95
CA PRO A 49 30.63 24.92 -19.16
C PRO A 49 29.93 23.79 -19.89
N LEU A 50 28.91 24.08 -20.70
CA LEU A 50 28.19 23.08 -21.48
C LEU A 50 29.05 22.51 -22.63
N VAL A 51 29.93 23.30 -23.25
CA VAL A 51 30.88 22.84 -24.28
C VAL A 51 31.90 21.92 -23.65
N LEU A 52 32.50 22.33 -22.52
CA LEU A 52 33.45 21.51 -21.77
C LEU A 52 32.83 20.20 -21.30
N HIS A 53 31.58 20.22 -20.84
CA HIS A 53 30.84 19.02 -20.45
C HIS A 53 30.70 18.04 -21.62
N GLU A 54 30.29 18.54 -22.80
CA GLU A 54 30.16 17.70 -24.00
C GLU A 54 31.52 17.16 -24.48
N HIS A 55 32.62 17.94 -24.34
CA HIS A 55 33.94 17.44 -24.59
C HIS A 55 34.32 16.28 -23.66
N GLY A 56 34.08 16.42 -22.36
CA GLY A 56 34.30 15.36 -21.39
C GLY A 56 33.50 14.11 -21.73
N ARG A 57 32.21 14.25 -22.10
CA ARG A 57 31.40 13.12 -22.53
C ARG A 57 31.93 12.41 -23.78
N ARG A 58 32.38 13.16 -24.78
CA ARG A 58 32.97 12.62 -26.03
C ARG A 58 34.23 11.86 -25.78
N LEU A 59 35.13 12.39 -24.93
CA LEU A 59 36.37 11.69 -24.52
C LEU A 59 36.01 10.38 -23.80
N ALA A 60 35.04 10.40 -22.91
CA ALA A 60 34.58 9.18 -22.21
C ALA A 60 34.02 8.13 -23.19
N VAL A 61 33.23 8.55 -24.17
CA VAL A 61 32.69 7.66 -25.22
C VAL A 61 33.83 7.13 -26.14
N ALA A 62 34.84 7.92 -26.41
CA ALA A 62 36.01 7.51 -27.17
C ALA A 62 37.00 6.60 -26.40
N GLY A 63 36.69 6.32 -25.09
CA GLY A 63 37.55 5.50 -24.21
C GLY A 63 38.65 6.26 -23.48
N ASP A 64 38.80 7.58 -23.71
CA ASP A 64 39.73 8.43 -22.99
C ASP A 64 39.09 8.93 -21.67
N ALA A 65 38.94 8.03 -20.71
CA ALA A 65 38.41 8.36 -19.41
C ALA A 65 39.31 9.30 -18.60
N ALA A 66 40.63 9.29 -18.85
CA ALA A 66 41.59 10.18 -18.15
C ALA A 66 41.46 11.63 -18.65
N GLY A 67 41.36 11.82 -19.97
CA GLY A 67 41.07 13.13 -20.55
C GLY A 67 39.72 13.69 -20.13
N ALA A 68 38.66 12.84 -20.10
CA ALA A 68 37.36 13.20 -19.59
C ALA A 68 37.42 13.66 -18.14
N LEU A 69 38.12 12.91 -17.27
CA LEU A 69 38.26 13.21 -15.86
C LEU A 69 38.87 14.61 -15.63
N ALA A 70 40.00 14.93 -16.32
CA ALA A 70 40.68 16.21 -16.16
C ALA A 70 39.78 17.43 -16.49
N ILE A 71 38.91 17.30 -17.49
CA ILE A 71 37.94 18.35 -17.85
C ILE A 71 36.85 18.44 -16.82
N LEU A 72 36.25 17.30 -16.42
CA LEU A 72 35.10 17.25 -15.55
C LEU A 72 35.42 17.67 -14.11
N GLU A 73 36.63 17.34 -13.59
CA GLU A 73 37.10 17.83 -12.28
C GLU A 73 37.17 19.37 -12.23
N ARG A 74 37.68 20.01 -13.30
CA ARG A 74 37.67 21.47 -13.41
C ARG A 74 36.24 22.03 -13.49
N LEU A 75 35.39 21.36 -14.23
CA LEU A 75 34.02 21.81 -14.49
C LEU A 75 33.18 21.84 -13.21
N VAL A 76 33.24 20.81 -12.35
CA VAL A 76 32.47 20.78 -11.10
C VAL A 76 32.96 21.80 -10.09
N VAL A 77 34.24 22.27 -10.19
CA VAL A 77 34.74 23.38 -9.37
C VAL A 77 34.18 24.70 -9.87
N GLN A 78 34.09 24.89 -11.20
CA GLN A 78 33.55 26.13 -11.79
C GLN A 78 32.02 26.27 -11.58
N VAL A 79 31.28 25.15 -11.71
CA VAL A 79 29.81 25.13 -11.62
C VAL A 79 29.38 24.00 -10.67
N PRO A 80 29.55 24.18 -9.35
CA PRO A 80 29.35 23.12 -8.37
C PRO A 80 27.87 22.70 -8.19
N ASN A 81 26.92 23.57 -8.58
CA ASN A 81 25.48 23.34 -8.35
C ASN A 81 24.77 22.70 -9.58
N HIS A 82 25.52 22.08 -10.51
CA HIS A 82 24.95 21.47 -11.69
C HIS A 82 25.09 19.94 -11.66
N LEU A 83 24.07 19.25 -11.24
CA LEU A 83 24.06 17.80 -11.00
C LEU A 83 24.54 16.95 -12.20
N PRO A 84 24.17 17.22 -13.48
CA PRO A 84 24.66 16.46 -14.62
C PRO A 84 26.19 16.42 -14.73
N PHE A 85 26.91 17.47 -14.29
CA PHE A 85 28.37 17.48 -14.34
C PHE A 85 28.98 16.50 -13.33
N TRP A 86 28.39 16.40 -12.13
CA TRP A 86 28.77 15.41 -11.13
C TRP A 86 28.53 13.98 -11.60
N LEU A 87 27.40 13.73 -12.30
CA LEU A 87 27.12 12.42 -12.86
C LEU A 87 28.14 12.02 -13.94
N SER A 88 28.56 12.95 -14.77
CA SER A 88 29.57 12.69 -15.80
C SER A 88 30.95 12.45 -15.18
N LEU A 89 31.30 13.20 -14.11
CA LEU A 89 32.52 12.99 -13.34
C LEU A 89 32.54 11.59 -12.69
N ALA A 90 31.46 11.20 -12.02
CA ALA A 90 31.32 9.87 -11.44
C ALA A 90 31.48 8.76 -12.50
N ALA A 91 30.94 8.95 -13.71
CA ALA A 91 31.10 7.99 -14.80
C ALA A 91 32.53 7.86 -15.27
N ALA A 92 33.30 8.97 -15.39
CA ALA A 92 34.70 8.95 -15.74
C ALA A 92 35.55 8.26 -14.64
N GLN A 93 35.31 8.55 -13.37
CA GLN A 93 35.96 7.91 -12.23
C GLN A 93 35.70 6.41 -12.20
N ARG A 94 34.44 6.00 -12.47
CA ARG A 94 34.05 4.59 -12.60
C ARG A 94 34.82 3.87 -13.69
N ALA A 95 34.97 4.49 -14.86
CA ALA A 95 35.69 3.92 -15.99
C ALA A 95 37.21 3.71 -15.67
N LEU A 96 37.74 4.54 -14.77
CA LEU A 96 39.10 4.42 -14.29
C LEU A 96 39.25 3.54 -13.03
N GLY A 97 38.16 2.98 -12.50
CA GLY A 97 38.17 2.17 -11.28
C GLY A 97 38.45 2.96 -9.99
N ARG A 98 38.33 4.31 -10.00
CA ARG A 98 38.54 5.19 -8.86
C ARG A 98 37.32 5.21 -7.93
N ARG A 99 37.10 4.09 -7.23
CA ARG A 99 35.87 3.84 -6.48
C ARG A 99 35.63 4.81 -5.33
N GLU A 100 36.64 5.18 -4.59
CA GLU A 100 36.57 6.12 -3.47
C GLU A 100 36.17 7.52 -3.95
N ASP A 101 36.80 7.98 -5.05
CA ASP A 101 36.52 9.28 -5.64
C ASP A 101 35.11 9.29 -6.26
N GLU A 102 34.68 8.20 -6.92
CA GLU A 102 33.33 8.04 -7.42
C GLU A 102 32.27 8.13 -6.29
N LEU A 103 32.56 7.52 -5.13
CA LEU A 103 31.69 7.58 -3.97
C LEU A 103 31.52 9.01 -3.47
N GLU A 104 32.62 9.75 -3.30
CA GLU A 104 32.58 11.15 -2.89
C GLU A 104 31.82 12.01 -3.89
N THR A 105 32.07 11.79 -5.18
CA THR A 105 31.36 12.51 -6.26
C THR A 105 29.84 12.26 -6.23
N LEU A 106 29.39 11.00 -6.03
CA LEU A 106 27.99 10.68 -5.89
C LEU A 106 27.39 11.28 -4.60
N GLU A 107 28.15 11.41 -3.53
CA GLU A 107 27.70 12.09 -2.31
C GLU A 107 27.52 13.60 -2.54
N ARG A 108 28.41 14.24 -3.30
CA ARG A 108 28.23 15.64 -3.73
C ARG A 108 27.00 15.81 -4.60
N ALA A 109 26.74 14.89 -5.53
CA ALA A 109 25.52 14.89 -6.35
C ALA A 109 24.26 14.76 -5.49
N LEU A 110 24.25 13.88 -4.49
CA LEU A 110 23.13 13.72 -3.55
C LEU A 110 22.96 14.91 -2.59
N ALA A 111 24.01 15.68 -2.33
CA ALA A 111 23.88 16.92 -1.58
C ALA A 111 23.09 17.99 -2.37
N LEU A 112 23.08 17.92 -3.70
CA LEU A 112 22.27 18.80 -4.56
C LEU A 112 20.81 18.31 -4.69
N ASP A 113 20.62 17.00 -4.84
CA ASP A 113 19.31 16.35 -4.92
C ASP A 113 19.34 15.03 -4.14
N PRO A 114 18.92 15.01 -2.86
CA PRO A 114 18.95 13.83 -2.01
C PRO A 114 18.05 12.68 -2.48
N THR A 115 17.08 12.99 -3.34
CA THR A 115 16.07 12.04 -3.83
C THR A 115 16.32 11.56 -5.26
N HIS A 116 17.44 11.96 -5.87
CA HIS A 116 17.73 11.63 -7.26
C HIS A 116 17.95 10.12 -7.47
N LEU A 117 16.93 9.46 -8.02
CA LEU A 117 16.87 8.00 -8.17
C LEU A 117 18.13 7.39 -8.78
N VAL A 118 18.58 7.94 -9.92
CA VAL A 118 19.72 7.37 -10.65
C VAL A 118 21.02 7.45 -9.83
N VAL A 119 21.24 8.56 -9.10
CA VAL A 119 22.42 8.73 -8.24
C VAL A 119 22.39 7.73 -7.08
N LEU A 120 21.21 7.56 -6.45
CA LEU A 120 21.02 6.57 -5.38
C LEU A 120 21.27 5.15 -5.88
N LEU A 121 20.75 4.77 -7.05
CA LEU A 121 20.99 3.45 -7.65
C LEU A 121 22.48 3.23 -7.96
N GLN A 122 23.18 4.24 -8.51
CA GLN A 122 24.62 4.17 -8.78
C GLN A 122 25.43 4.06 -7.49
N LYS A 123 25.11 4.84 -6.46
CA LYS A 123 25.78 4.75 -5.15
C LYS A 123 25.59 3.37 -4.52
N GLY A 124 24.37 2.81 -4.58
CA GLY A 124 24.09 1.46 -4.11
C GLY A 124 24.95 0.41 -4.82
N ALA A 125 25.03 0.47 -6.15
CA ALA A 125 25.84 -0.45 -6.96
C ALA A 125 27.34 -0.33 -6.65
N LEU A 126 27.84 0.89 -6.48
CA LEU A 126 29.23 1.12 -6.10
C LEU A 126 29.55 0.54 -4.71
N LEU A 127 28.68 0.74 -3.74
CA LEU A 127 28.85 0.17 -2.39
C LEU A 127 28.86 -1.37 -2.41
N ASP A 128 28.03 -2.01 -3.24
CA ASP A 128 28.10 -3.46 -3.45
C ASP A 128 29.45 -3.91 -4.03
N LEU A 129 29.96 -3.19 -5.05
CA LEU A 129 31.28 -3.45 -5.64
C LEU A 129 32.43 -3.22 -4.66
N MET A 130 32.26 -2.35 -3.67
CA MET A 130 33.21 -2.11 -2.58
C MET A 130 33.10 -3.12 -1.43
N GLY A 131 32.25 -4.14 -1.53
CA GLY A 131 32.04 -5.12 -0.48
C GLY A 131 31.29 -4.61 0.75
N LYS A 132 30.45 -3.58 0.59
CA LYS A 132 29.65 -2.95 1.64
C LYS A 132 28.14 -3.24 1.45
N PRO A 133 27.69 -4.50 1.43
CA PRO A 133 26.31 -4.86 1.01
C PRO A 133 25.23 -4.29 1.93
N ARG A 134 25.51 -4.10 3.22
CA ARG A 134 24.55 -3.51 4.17
C ARG A 134 24.31 -2.03 3.90
N SER A 135 25.39 -1.29 3.61
CA SER A 135 25.31 0.12 3.21
C SER A 135 24.63 0.27 1.85
N ALA A 136 24.94 -0.62 0.90
CA ALA A 136 24.25 -0.67 -0.39
C ALA A 136 22.76 -0.87 -0.23
N ALA A 137 22.32 -1.83 0.58
CA ALA A 137 20.90 -2.09 0.84
C ALA A 137 20.19 -0.88 1.47
N ALA A 138 20.84 -0.13 2.35
CA ALA A 138 20.27 1.09 2.93
C ALA A 138 20.05 2.17 1.86
N VAL A 139 21.03 2.36 0.96
CA VAL A 139 20.93 3.33 -0.14
C VAL A 139 19.85 2.90 -1.15
N TYR A 140 19.78 1.62 -1.49
CA TYR A 140 18.73 1.08 -2.34
C TYR A 140 17.32 1.23 -1.71
N SER A 141 17.19 1.00 -0.41
CA SER A 141 15.94 1.25 0.30
C SER A 141 15.49 2.71 0.18
N HIS A 142 16.42 3.66 0.30
CA HIS A 142 16.13 5.07 0.07
C HIS A 142 15.72 5.33 -1.39
N ALA A 143 16.44 4.77 -2.38
CA ALA A 143 16.08 4.88 -3.79
C ALA A 143 14.64 4.40 -4.07
N LEU A 144 14.25 3.25 -3.50
CA LEU A 144 12.91 2.69 -3.67
C LEU A 144 11.82 3.55 -3.02
N GLN A 145 12.12 4.25 -1.93
CA GLN A 145 11.18 5.18 -1.28
C GLN A 145 10.93 6.45 -2.08
N THR A 146 11.83 6.83 -3.01
CA THR A 146 11.61 7.99 -3.89
C THR A 146 10.65 7.69 -5.05
N LEU A 147 10.35 6.42 -5.29
CA LEU A 147 9.45 6.00 -6.37
C LEU A 147 7.98 6.17 -5.96
N ALA A 148 7.24 6.96 -6.72
CA ALA A 148 5.79 7.00 -6.57
C ALA A 148 5.17 5.70 -7.12
N THR A 149 4.15 5.18 -6.44
CA THR A 149 3.43 3.97 -6.87
C THR A 149 2.83 4.17 -8.27
N GLY A 150 3.13 3.24 -9.18
CA GLY A 150 2.57 3.24 -10.53
C GLY A 150 3.27 4.17 -11.52
N THR A 151 4.40 4.79 -11.18
CA THR A 151 5.17 5.60 -12.15
C THR A 151 5.85 4.69 -13.18
N PRO A 152 5.58 4.85 -14.48
CA PRO A 152 6.28 4.11 -15.53
C PRO A 152 7.77 4.46 -15.53
N LEU A 153 8.63 3.47 -15.52
CA LEU A 153 10.08 3.65 -15.57
C LEU A 153 10.62 3.22 -16.95
N PRO A 154 11.67 3.89 -17.46
CA PRO A 154 12.39 3.39 -18.62
C PRO A 154 12.93 1.97 -18.34
N PRO A 155 12.93 1.04 -19.32
CA PRO A 155 13.36 -0.35 -19.13
C PRO A 155 14.76 -0.50 -18.50
N SER A 156 15.69 0.43 -18.83
CA SER A 156 17.04 0.45 -18.25
C SER A 156 17.03 0.74 -16.75
N ILE A 157 16.19 1.65 -16.29
CA ILE A 157 16.05 2.00 -14.87
C ILE A 157 15.28 0.90 -14.13
N GLU A 158 14.25 0.34 -14.75
CA GLU A 158 13.45 -0.75 -14.16
C GLU A 158 14.31 -1.97 -13.79
N ALA A 159 15.29 -2.35 -14.62
CA ALA A 159 16.21 -3.44 -14.31
C ALA A 159 17.04 -3.14 -13.03
N HIS A 160 17.51 -1.91 -12.87
CA HIS A 160 18.25 -1.49 -11.67
C HIS A 160 17.36 -1.42 -10.43
N VAL A 161 16.11 -1.00 -10.59
CA VAL A 161 15.12 -1.00 -9.49
C VAL A 161 14.83 -2.43 -9.03
N ARG A 162 14.58 -3.37 -9.94
CA ARG A 162 14.40 -4.79 -9.58
C ARG A 162 15.63 -5.38 -8.87
N PHE A 163 16.83 -5.01 -9.31
CA PHE A 163 18.06 -5.41 -8.62
C PHE A 163 18.12 -4.82 -7.21
N ALA A 164 17.84 -3.52 -7.05
CA ALA A 164 17.79 -2.84 -5.75
C ALA A 164 16.79 -3.53 -4.79
N GLU A 165 15.59 -3.85 -5.27
CA GLU A 165 14.58 -4.61 -4.51
C GLU A 165 15.11 -5.96 -4.03
N SER A 166 15.84 -6.69 -4.88
CA SER A 166 16.42 -7.98 -4.51
C SER A 166 17.46 -7.83 -3.39
N ARG A 167 18.31 -6.80 -3.46
CA ARG A 167 19.34 -6.51 -2.45
C ARG A 167 18.74 -6.09 -1.11
N VAL A 168 17.68 -5.29 -1.14
CA VAL A 168 16.94 -4.90 0.08
C VAL A 168 16.30 -6.13 0.74
N ARG A 169 15.65 -7.02 -0.04
CA ARG A 169 15.08 -8.27 0.47
C ARG A 169 16.15 -9.18 1.08
N GLU A 170 17.27 -9.39 0.41
CA GLU A 170 18.40 -10.21 0.90
C GLU A 170 18.96 -9.66 2.23
N ASN A 171 19.15 -8.36 2.32
CA ASN A 171 19.59 -7.70 3.55
C ASN A 171 18.56 -7.86 4.68
N ALA A 172 17.26 -7.74 4.39
CA ALA A 172 16.20 -7.94 5.37
C ALA A 172 16.20 -9.37 5.92
N MET A 173 16.43 -10.38 5.05
CA MET A 173 16.57 -11.78 5.48
C MET A 173 17.80 -11.99 6.37
N THR A 174 18.95 -11.43 5.98
CA THR A 174 20.20 -11.52 6.76
C THR A 174 20.05 -10.83 8.11
N LEU A 175 19.45 -9.64 8.15
CA LEU A 175 19.18 -8.90 9.38
C LEU A 175 18.23 -9.68 10.29
N SER A 176 17.17 -10.26 9.72
CA SER A 176 16.25 -11.12 10.47
C SER A 176 16.96 -12.27 11.15
N ALA A 177 17.77 -13.03 10.41
CA ALA A 177 18.51 -14.14 10.95
C ALA A 177 19.47 -13.70 12.09
N ALA A 178 20.12 -12.55 11.94
CA ALA A 178 20.98 -11.97 12.98
C ALA A 178 20.19 -11.59 14.24
N ILE A 179 19.00 -11.00 14.07
CA ILE A 179 18.12 -10.64 15.19
C ILE A 179 17.60 -11.92 15.89
N ASP A 180 17.13 -12.91 15.14
CA ASP A 180 16.63 -14.17 15.69
C ASP A 180 17.71 -14.91 16.47
N ALA A 181 18.94 -14.95 15.94
CA ALA A 181 20.09 -15.51 16.65
C ALA A 181 20.43 -14.75 17.95
N ARG A 182 20.19 -13.44 17.99
CA ARG A 182 20.41 -12.63 19.20
C ARG A 182 19.30 -12.87 20.23
N ILE A 183 18.05 -12.96 19.77
CA ILE A 183 16.87 -13.22 20.64
C ILE A 183 16.95 -14.61 21.25
N ALA A 184 17.38 -15.61 20.46
CA ALA A 184 17.55 -16.99 20.96
C ALA A 184 18.53 -17.12 22.13
N ARG A 185 19.39 -16.14 22.36
CA ARG A 185 20.35 -16.09 23.47
C ARG A 185 19.77 -15.42 24.74
N LEU A 186 18.57 -14.83 24.62
CA LEU A 186 17.92 -14.25 25.79
C LEU A 186 17.41 -15.37 26.72
N PRO A 187 17.48 -15.19 28.05
CA PRO A 187 16.87 -16.13 28.97
C PRO A 187 15.40 -16.30 28.64
N SER A 188 14.94 -17.56 28.55
CA SER A 188 13.52 -17.83 28.35
C SER A 188 12.73 -17.32 29.55
N HIS A 189 12.07 -16.20 29.39
CA HIS A 189 11.11 -15.71 30.37
C HIS A 189 9.85 -16.57 30.15
N SER A 190 9.64 -17.52 31.03
CA SER A 190 8.50 -18.46 31.02
C SER A 190 7.17 -17.82 31.45
N ALA A 191 6.99 -16.54 31.26
CA ALA A 191 5.71 -15.89 31.47
C ALA A 191 4.92 -15.93 30.15
N GLY A 192 3.83 -16.67 30.11
CA GLY A 192 2.89 -16.95 29.03
C GLY A 192 2.39 -15.76 28.17
N GLY A 193 3.27 -14.87 27.79
CA GLY A 193 2.98 -13.74 26.92
C GLY A 193 3.11 -14.12 25.44
N SER A 194 2.13 -13.77 24.66
CA SER A 194 2.19 -13.90 23.21
C SER A 194 3.34 -13.06 22.62
N ARG A 195 4.22 -13.68 21.85
CA ARG A 195 5.28 -13.00 21.10
C ARG A 195 4.73 -12.20 19.89
N MET A 196 3.47 -12.39 19.56
CA MET A 196 2.84 -11.84 18.35
C MET A 196 3.09 -10.33 18.15
N ARG A 197 2.92 -9.51 19.20
CA ARG A 197 3.13 -8.04 19.09
C ARG A 197 4.56 -7.68 18.74
N PHE A 198 5.52 -8.42 19.29
CA PHE A 198 6.93 -8.22 18.99
C PHE A 198 7.25 -8.65 17.55
N ASP A 199 6.74 -9.80 17.10
CA ASP A 199 6.95 -10.30 15.74
C ASP A 199 6.36 -9.32 14.71
N ARG A 200 5.19 -8.73 14.97
CA ARG A 200 4.61 -7.67 14.12
C ARG A 200 5.48 -6.40 14.09
N CYS A 201 6.05 -6.00 15.21
CA CYS A 201 7.02 -4.90 15.29
C CYS A 201 8.25 -5.21 14.44
N LEU A 202 8.79 -6.42 14.56
CA LEU A 202 9.96 -6.86 13.80
C LEU A 202 9.68 -6.91 12.30
N ASP A 203 8.52 -7.41 11.89
CA ASP A 203 8.09 -7.40 10.48
C ASP A 203 8.04 -5.98 9.90
N ARG A 204 7.62 -5.00 10.70
CA ARG A 204 7.63 -3.60 10.29
C ARG A 204 9.05 -3.04 10.16
N VAL A 205 9.92 -3.32 11.12
CA VAL A 205 11.33 -2.89 11.11
C VAL A 205 12.06 -3.45 9.88
N LEU A 206 11.75 -4.69 9.52
CA LEU A 206 12.35 -5.39 8.38
C LEU A 206 11.69 -5.07 7.03
N GLY A 207 10.67 -4.20 7.01
CA GLY A 207 9.94 -3.84 5.79
C GLY A 207 9.10 -4.98 5.20
N ARG A 208 8.82 -6.05 5.96
CA ARG A 208 8.02 -7.21 5.53
C ARG A 208 6.54 -6.95 5.56
N ARG A 209 6.09 -6.01 6.39
CA ARG A 209 4.68 -5.74 6.64
C ARG A 209 4.41 -4.24 6.74
N ARG A 210 3.34 -3.80 6.07
CA ARG A 210 2.73 -2.50 6.32
C ARG A 210 1.90 -2.57 7.61
N ILE A 211 1.88 -1.51 8.39
CA ILE A 211 0.91 -1.36 9.48
C ILE A 211 -0.36 -0.75 8.87
N TYR A 212 -1.47 -1.40 9.12
CA TYR A 212 -2.79 -0.89 8.81
C TYR A 212 -3.41 -0.34 10.09
N ALA A 213 -4.04 0.81 9.99
CA ALA A 213 -4.80 1.43 11.06
C ALA A 213 -6.30 1.36 10.74
N PRO A 214 -7.19 1.47 11.73
CA PRO A 214 -8.60 1.71 11.50
C PRO A 214 -8.81 3.01 10.69
N GLU A 215 -9.48 2.90 9.55
CA GLU A 215 -9.85 4.03 8.68
C GLU A 215 -11.37 3.96 8.41
N PRO A 216 -12.22 4.16 9.44
CA PRO A 216 -13.65 4.07 9.28
C PRO A 216 -14.18 5.17 8.36
N THR A 217 -15.20 4.83 7.57
CA THR A 217 -15.81 5.78 6.63
C THR A 217 -16.68 6.83 7.32
N PHE A 218 -17.03 6.64 8.59
CA PHE A 218 -17.90 7.57 9.32
C PHE A 218 -17.33 7.98 10.70
N MET A 219 -17.21 7.06 11.68
CA MET A 219 -16.85 7.41 13.03
C MET A 219 -15.68 6.56 13.56
N LEU A 220 -14.57 7.23 13.91
CA LEU A 220 -13.46 6.65 14.64
C LEU A 220 -13.63 6.93 16.13
N PHE A 221 -13.76 5.88 16.94
CA PHE A 221 -13.66 5.97 18.40
C PHE A 221 -12.17 5.83 18.76
N PRO A 222 -11.54 6.85 19.38
CA PRO A 222 -10.11 6.85 19.63
C PRO A 222 -9.72 5.88 20.74
N TYR A 223 -8.45 5.48 20.75
CA TYR A 223 -7.79 4.68 21.81
C TYR A 223 -8.30 3.24 21.97
N LEU A 224 -9.16 2.73 21.09
CA LEU A 224 -9.45 1.30 21.02
C LEU A 224 -8.26 0.56 20.42
N ARG A 225 -8.09 -0.72 20.78
CA ARG A 225 -6.98 -1.53 20.28
C ARG A 225 -7.08 -1.73 18.77
N ASN A 226 -5.98 -1.48 18.09
CA ASN A 226 -5.85 -1.75 16.66
C ASN A 226 -5.41 -3.21 16.44
N TYR A 227 -6.36 -4.14 16.41
CA TYR A 227 -6.14 -5.54 16.08
C TYR A 227 -6.85 -5.90 14.77
N GLU A 228 -6.11 -6.48 13.83
CA GLU A 228 -6.67 -7.00 12.59
C GLU A 228 -7.68 -8.11 12.88
N TYR A 229 -7.28 -9.07 13.73
CA TYR A 229 -8.16 -10.10 14.27
C TYR A 229 -8.03 -10.11 15.80
N PHE A 230 -9.15 -10.16 16.47
CA PHE A 230 -9.20 -10.14 17.93
C PHE A 230 -8.94 -11.53 18.52
N ASP A 231 -8.36 -11.58 19.70
CA ASP A 231 -8.18 -12.82 20.44
C ASP A 231 -9.55 -13.40 20.84
N ARG A 232 -9.75 -14.68 20.54
CA ARG A 232 -10.97 -15.43 20.87
C ARG A 232 -11.31 -15.41 22.37
N ALA A 233 -10.31 -15.32 23.24
CA ALA A 233 -10.49 -15.25 24.69
C ALA A 233 -11.35 -14.05 25.15
N LEU A 234 -11.45 -13.00 24.32
CA LEU A 234 -12.31 -11.84 24.56
C LEU A 234 -13.81 -12.13 24.32
N PHE A 235 -14.13 -13.25 23.65
CA PHE A 235 -15.48 -13.59 23.18
C PHE A 235 -15.85 -15.02 23.62
N PRO A 236 -16.09 -15.25 24.93
CA PRO A 236 -16.38 -16.60 25.44
C PRO A 236 -17.65 -17.24 24.83
N TRP A 237 -18.56 -16.44 24.31
CA TRP A 237 -19.79 -16.88 23.63
C TRP A 237 -19.52 -17.53 22.26
N LEU A 238 -18.34 -17.38 21.64
CA LEU A 238 -17.99 -18.01 20.36
C LEU A 238 -18.18 -19.53 20.39
N ALA A 239 -17.85 -20.19 21.48
CA ALA A 239 -17.99 -21.64 21.61
C ALA A 239 -19.46 -22.09 21.46
N GLY A 240 -20.41 -21.34 22.02
CA GLY A 240 -21.85 -21.61 21.88
C GLY A 240 -22.34 -21.38 20.45
N LEU A 241 -21.91 -20.31 19.84
CA LEU A 241 -22.22 -20.02 18.43
C LEU A 241 -21.69 -21.11 17.48
N GLU A 242 -20.44 -21.50 17.65
CA GLU A 242 -19.78 -22.54 16.84
C GLU A 242 -20.44 -23.91 17.01
N ALA A 243 -20.92 -24.24 18.20
CA ALA A 243 -21.68 -25.48 18.43
C ALA A 243 -23.00 -25.50 17.64
N ALA A 244 -23.58 -24.33 17.31
CA ALA A 244 -24.79 -24.22 16.51
C ALA A 244 -24.54 -24.27 14.99
N THR A 245 -23.28 -24.35 14.52
CA THR A 245 -22.92 -24.28 13.09
C THR A 245 -23.72 -25.23 12.22
N GLY A 246 -23.89 -26.50 12.62
CA GLY A 246 -24.63 -27.50 11.87
C GLY A 246 -26.09 -27.09 11.65
N ALA A 247 -26.75 -26.62 12.71
CA ALA A 247 -28.12 -26.18 12.69
C ALA A 247 -28.30 -24.90 11.81
N ILE A 248 -27.39 -23.95 11.93
CA ILE A 248 -27.38 -22.71 11.14
C ILE A 248 -27.15 -23.04 9.65
N ARG A 249 -26.23 -23.96 9.34
CA ARG A 249 -25.96 -24.41 7.97
C ARG A 249 -27.16 -25.08 7.32
N GLU A 250 -27.90 -25.91 8.06
CA GLU A 250 -29.13 -26.56 7.55
C GLU A 250 -30.19 -25.51 7.21
N GLU A 251 -30.38 -24.50 8.04
CA GLU A 251 -31.33 -23.40 7.76
C GLU A 251 -30.93 -22.61 6.53
N LEU A 252 -29.61 -22.27 6.39
CA LEU A 252 -29.09 -21.64 5.18
C LEU A 252 -29.39 -22.47 3.93
N LEU A 253 -29.10 -23.77 3.95
CA LEU A 253 -29.38 -24.65 2.82
C LEU A 253 -30.86 -24.74 2.48
N SER A 254 -31.75 -24.69 3.48
CA SER A 254 -33.21 -24.60 3.28
C SER A 254 -33.59 -23.27 2.61
N VAL A 255 -33.00 -22.14 3.07
CA VAL A 255 -33.22 -20.82 2.46
C VAL A 255 -32.80 -20.82 0.99
N LEU A 256 -31.60 -21.31 0.68
CA LEU A 256 -31.06 -21.33 -0.69
C LEU A 256 -31.94 -22.19 -1.64
N ARG A 257 -32.59 -23.23 -1.12
CA ARG A 257 -33.48 -24.11 -1.89
C ARG A 257 -34.91 -23.54 -2.01
N ASP A 258 -35.46 -23.06 -0.90
CA ASP A 258 -36.90 -22.79 -0.77
C ASP A 258 -37.26 -21.31 -0.91
N ASP A 259 -36.28 -20.39 -0.80
CA ASP A 259 -36.45 -18.94 -0.90
C ASP A 259 -35.28 -18.24 -1.60
N PRO A 260 -34.90 -18.68 -2.81
CA PRO A 260 -33.77 -18.09 -3.53
C PRO A 260 -33.97 -16.61 -3.90
N GLU A 261 -35.21 -16.15 -3.98
CA GLU A 261 -35.53 -14.74 -4.26
C GLU A 261 -35.36 -13.84 -3.03
N GLY A 262 -35.39 -14.38 -1.82
CA GLY A 262 -35.06 -13.69 -0.58
C GLY A 262 -33.53 -13.33 -0.50
N VAL A 263 -32.71 -14.02 -1.27
CA VAL A 263 -31.28 -13.70 -1.40
C VAL A 263 -31.10 -12.56 -2.39
N GLN A 264 -30.63 -11.40 -1.91
CA GLN A 264 -30.53 -10.17 -2.69
C GLN A 264 -29.05 -9.75 -2.90
N PRO A 265 -28.72 -9.00 -3.96
CA PRO A 265 -27.40 -8.39 -4.07
C PRO A 265 -27.03 -7.60 -2.81
N TYR A 266 -25.82 -7.81 -2.29
CA TYR A 266 -25.38 -7.09 -1.09
C TYR A 266 -25.08 -5.62 -1.40
N ILE A 267 -24.47 -5.33 -2.55
CA ILE A 267 -24.22 -3.98 -3.05
C ILE A 267 -25.36 -3.62 -4.01
N ALA A 268 -26.13 -2.59 -3.66
CA ALA A 268 -27.26 -2.11 -4.45
C ALA A 268 -27.34 -0.58 -4.42
N PHE A 269 -26.34 0.10 -5.00
CA PHE A 269 -26.36 1.55 -5.14
C PHE A 269 -27.36 1.99 -6.20
N SER A 270 -28.06 3.09 -5.91
CA SER A 270 -28.96 3.75 -6.86
C SER A 270 -28.18 4.30 -8.06
N GLU A 271 -28.89 4.48 -9.19
CA GLU A 271 -28.33 5.13 -10.38
C GLU A 271 -27.81 6.54 -10.06
N GLY A 272 -26.67 6.89 -10.65
CA GLY A 272 -26.04 8.21 -10.49
C GLY A 272 -25.04 8.29 -9.34
N LEU A 273 -24.95 7.30 -8.46
CA LEU A 273 -23.92 7.28 -7.42
C LEU A 273 -22.58 6.74 -7.95
N PRO A 274 -21.43 7.27 -7.45
CA PRO A 274 -20.12 6.80 -7.88
C PRO A 274 -19.84 5.39 -7.37
N LEU A 275 -19.75 4.43 -8.29
CA LEU A 275 -19.58 3.01 -7.94
C LEU A 275 -18.14 2.65 -7.52
N ARG A 276 -17.13 3.42 -7.94
CA ARG A 276 -15.71 3.17 -7.63
C ARG A 276 -15.33 1.67 -7.78
N GLN A 277 -14.80 1.06 -6.72
CA GLN A 277 -14.43 -0.37 -6.69
C GLN A 277 -15.64 -1.33 -6.74
N TRP A 278 -16.87 -0.87 -6.49
CA TRP A 278 -18.07 -1.70 -6.41
C TRP A 278 -18.74 -1.99 -7.76
N ARG A 279 -18.23 -1.44 -8.86
CA ARG A 279 -18.88 -1.48 -10.18
C ARG A 279 -19.28 -2.90 -10.62
N GLU A 280 -18.42 -3.89 -10.39
CA GLU A 280 -18.67 -5.27 -10.81
C GLU A 280 -19.63 -6.04 -9.89
N LEU A 281 -19.80 -5.57 -8.66
CA LEU A 281 -20.66 -6.19 -7.66
C LEU A 281 -21.99 -5.44 -7.47
N ASN A 282 -22.13 -4.23 -8.01
CA ASN A 282 -23.35 -3.47 -7.86
C ASN A 282 -24.53 -4.11 -8.58
N ASN A 283 -25.62 -4.35 -7.85
CA ASN A 283 -26.81 -5.07 -8.33
C ASN A 283 -26.50 -6.47 -8.90
N SER A 284 -25.42 -7.10 -8.43
CA SER A 284 -24.94 -8.41 -8.87
C SER A 284 -25.16 -9.46 -7.79
N ARG A 285 -25.68 -10.63 -8.17
CA ARG A 285 -25.82 -11.77 -7.26
C ARG A 285 -24.46 -12.46 -6.97
N ARG A 286 -23.38 -12.06 -7.60
CA ARG A 286 -22.03 -12.57 -7.30
C ARG A 286 -21.63 -12.38 -5.84
N TRP A 287 -22.12 -11.33 -5.20
CA TRP A 287 -22.08 -11.15 -3.76
C TRP A 287 -23.47 -10.82 -3.26
N SER A 288 -24.08 -11.73 -2.52
CA SER A 288 -25.47 -11.67 -2.09
C SER A 288 -25.60 -11.81 -0.59
N ALA A 289 -26.72 -11.31 -0.07
CA ALA A 289 -27.08 -11.40 1.33
C ALA A 289 -28.52 -11.89 1.52
N TYR A 290 -28.72 -12.69 2.57
CA TYR A 290 -30.03 -12.99 3.13
C TYR A 290 -30.09 -12.44 4.55
N PHE A 291 -30.77 -11.30 4.71
CA PHE A 291 -30.79 -10.58 5.97
C PHE A 291 -31.75 -11.20 6.98
N LEU A 292 -31.27 -11.40 8.22
CA LEU A 292 -32.07 -11.74 9.40
C LEU A 292 -32.39 -10.47 10.20
N TRP A 293 -31.38 -9.60 10.34
CA TRP A 293 -31.50 -8.22 10.79
C TRP A 293 -30.78 -7.32 9.79
N ASN A 294 -31.45 -6.24 9.41
CA ASN A 294 -30.90 -5.25 8.49
C ASN A 294 -30.98 -3.86 9.13
N GLN A 295 -29.85 -3.34 9.58
CA GLN A 295 -29.75 -2.03 10.23
C GLN A 295 -30.76 -1.83 11.38
N GLY A 296 -30.82 -2.80 12.30
CA GLY A 296 -31.74 -2.79 13.44
C GLY A 296 -33.15 -3.30 13.14
N ARG A 297 -33.53 -3.38 11.87
CA ARG A 297 -34.84 -3.91 11.47
C ARG A 297 -34.82 -5.43 11.40
N ARG A 298 -35.74 -6.05 12.10
CA ARG A 298 -35.97 -7.50 12.04
C ARG A 298 -36.66 -7.87 10.73
N GLU A 299 -36.11 -8.83 10.01
CA GLU A 299 -36.73 -9.40 8.82
C GLU A 299 -37.58 -10.62 9.26
N GLU A 300 -38.79 -10.37 9.75
CA GLU A 300 -39.63 -11.37 10.44
C GLU A 300 -39.86 -12.63 9.61
N ALA A 301 -40.10 -12.52 8.31
CA ALA A 301 -40.27 -13.65 7.41
C ALA A 301 -39.04 -14.53 7.33
N ASN A 302 -37.85 -13.89 7.28
CA ASN A 302 -36.54 -14.57 7.19
C ASN A 302 -36.20 -15.23 8.53
N LEU A 303 -36.45 -14.53 9.64
CA LEU A 303 -36.25 -15.05 10.99
C LEU A 303 -37.17 -16.28 11.27
N ALA A 304 -38.40 -16.25 10.78
CA ALA A 304 -39.30 -17.40 10.90
C ALA A 304 -38.80 -18.65 10.14
N ARG A 305 -38.01 -18.47 9.08
CA ARG A 305 -37.34 -19.56 8.36
C ARG A 305 -36.04 -20.03 9.02
N CYS A 306 -35.44 -19.19 9.88
CA CYS A 306 -34.13 -19.43 10.52
C CYS A 306 -34.22 -19.33 12.07
N PRO A 307 -35.13 -20.06 12.73
CA PRO A 307 -35.37 -19.91 14.17
C PRO A 307 -34.15 -20.35 15.02
N ARG A 308 -33.40 -21.35 14.57
CA ARG A 308 -32.19 -21.83 15.30
C ARG A 308 -31.05 -20.80 15.19
N THR A 309 -30.90 -20.17 14.01
CA THR A 309 -29.94 -19.07 13.81
C THR A 309 -30.35 -17.88 14.67
N ALA A 310 -31.64 -17.52 14.68
CA ALA A 310 -32.15 -16.44 15.52
C ALA A 310 -31.88 -16.70 17.02
N ALA A 311 -32.11 -17.92 17.49
CA ALA A 311 -31.83 -18.33 18.86
C ALA A 311 -30.32 -18.27 19.19
N ALA A 312 -29.45 -18.71 18.28
CA ALA A 312 -27.99 -18.65 18.47
C ALA A 312 -27.44 -17.21 18.56
N LEU A 313 -28.13 -16.24 17.98
CA LEU A 313 -27.77 -14.83 18.00
C LEU A 313 -28.41 -14.04 19.15
N ALA A 314 -29.47 -14.54 19.78
CA ALA A 314 -30.32 -13.77 20.69
C ALA A 314 -29.59 -13.17 21.91
N ASP A 315 -28.69 -13.95 22.51
CA ASP A 315 -27.96 -13.57 23.73
C ASP A 315 -26.56 -12.98 23.47
N LEU A 316 -26.21 -12.75 22.20
CA LEU A 316 -24.92 -12.17 21.88
C LEU A 316 -24.94 -10.66 22.04
N PRO A 317 -23.77 -10.03 22.34
CA PRO A 317 -23.66 -8.59 22.57
C PRO A 317 -23.72 -7.81 21.24
N GLN A 318 -24.79 -8.01 20.47
CA GLN A 318 -24.99 -7.35 19.19
C GLN A 318 -25.16 -5.84 19.40
N VAL A 319 -24.86 -5.07 18.33
CA VAL A 319 -25.02 -3.62 18.33
C VAL A 319 -26.51 -3.29 18.26
N ASP A 320 -27.04 -2.64 19.28
CA ASP A 320 -28.45 -2.30 19.45
C ASP A 320 -28.68 -0.78 19.30
N ILE A 321 -28.45 -0.27 18.11
CA ILE A 321 -28.67 1.13 17.74
C ILE A 321 -29.80 1.21 16.72
N GLU A 322 -30.89 1.92 17.05
CA GLU A 322 -32.04 2.07 16.17
C GLU A 322 -31.63 2.60 14.79
N GLY A 323 -32.10 1.96 13.74
CA GLY A 323 -31.79 2.30 12.35
C GLY A 323 -30.35 2.00 11.91
N ARG A 324 -29.52 1.33 12.77
CA ARG A 324 -28.09 1.06 12.49
C ARG A 324 -27.66 -0.36 12.83
N GLY A 325 -28.23 -0.97 13.82
CA GLY A 325 -27.89 -2.30 14.31
C GLY A 325 -28.96 -2.88 15.23
N PRO A 326 -28.99 -4.21 15.39
CA PRO A 326 -28.03 -5.18 14.83
C PRO A 326 -28.15 -5.35 13.32
N THR A 327 -27.05 -5.82 12.72
CA THR A 327 -27.06 -6.35 11.35
C THR A 327 -26.57 -7.79 11.40
N ALA A 328 -27.35 -8.72 10.85
CA ALA A 328 -26.98 -10.13 10.77
C ALA A 328 -27.56 -10.73 9.48
N PHE A 329 -26.72 -11.44 8.73
CA PHE A 329 -27.12 -11.98 7.43
C PHE A 329 -26.22 -13.16 7.01
N PHE A 330 -26.76 -14.02 6.17
CA PHE A 330 -25.96 -14.96 5.40
C PHE A 330 -25.36 -14.23 4.21
N SER A 331 -24.01 -14.22 4.13
CA SER A 331 -23.25 -13.68 3.01
C SER A 331 -22.85 -14.80 2.08
N ILE A 332 -23.31 -14.72 0.84
CA ILE A 332 -23.00 -15.69 -0.21
C ILE A 332 -22.08 -15.01 -1.24
N LEU A 333 -20.89 -15.59 -1.47
CA LEU A 333 -19.94 -15.13 -2.46
C LEU A 333 -19.79 -16.22 -3.52
N ASP A 334 -20.20 -15.90 -4.73
CA ASP A 334 -20.21 -16.84 -5.85
C ASP A 334 -18.78 -17.25 -6.27
N ALA A 335 -18.69 -18.32 -7.06
CA ALA A 335 -17.42 -18.80 -7.62
C ALA A 335 -16.67 -17.67 -8.35
N HIS A 336 -15.34 -17.70 -8.30
CA HIS A 336 -14.46 -16.74 -8.98
C HIS A 336 -14.81 -15.27 -8.70
N THR A 337 -15.16 -14.95 -7.46
CA THR A 337 -15.53 -13.59 -7.07
C THR A 337 -14.59 -13.00 -6.05
N HIS A 338 -14.21 -11.74 -6.29
CA HIS A 338 -13.40 -10.94 -5.39
C HIS A 338 -14.22 -9.77 -4.84
N ILE A 339 -14.28 -9.63 -3.53
CA ILE A 339 -14.74 -8.42 -2.85
C ILE A 339 -13.52 -7.52 -2.68
N PRO A 340 -13.47 -6.36 -3.38
CA PRO A 340 -12.29 -5.49 -3.37
C PRO A 340 -12.03 -4.88 -2.00
N ALA A 341 -10.77 -4.42 -1.80
CA ALA A 341 -10.34 -3.80 -0.57
C ALA A 341 -11.22 -2.61 -0.18
N HIS A 342 -11.70 -2.61 1.06
CA HIS A 342 -12.57 -1.58 1.62
C HIS A 342 -12.44 -1.51 3.14
N SER A 343 -13.02 -0.47 3.75
CA SER A 343 -13.09 -0.27 5.19
C SER A 343 -14.54 -0.08 5.63
N GLY A 344 -14.85 -0.50 6.85
CA GLY A 344 -16.16 -0.37 7.46
C GLY A 344 -16.48 1.03 7.96
N VAL A 345 -17.56 1.14 8.72
CA VAL A 345 -18.19 2.42 9.07
C VAL A 345 -17.66 2.97 10.39
N THR A 346 -17.45 2.12 11.39
CA THR A 346 -17.05 2.53 12.75
C THR A 346 -16.38 1.39 13.50
N ASN A 347 -15.34 1.69 14.28
CA ASN A 347 -14.66 0.74 15.16
C ASN A 347 -15.34 0.56 16.53
N THR A 348 -16.49 1.19 16.76
CA THR A 348 -17.31 0.94 17.97
C THR A 348 -17.96 -0.43 17.96
N ARG A 349 -17.99 -1.08 16.80
CA ARG A 349 -18.43 -2.46 16.60
C ARG A 349 -17.32 -3.27 15.92
N LEU A 350 -17.41 -4.58 16.08
CA LEU A 350 -16.56 -5.56 15.42
C LEU A 350 -17.43 -6.49 14.60
N THR A 351 -16.90 -6.96 13.48
CA THR A 351 -17.60 -7.90 12.61
C THR A 351 -17.20 -9.33 12.95
N VAL A 352 -18.20 -10.21 13.00
CA VAL A 352 -18.05 -11.65 13.25
C VAL A 352 -18.35 -12.42 11.99
N HIS A 353 -17.45 -13.32 11.60
CA HIS A 353 -17.67 -14.31 10.55
C HIS A 353 -17.78 -15.71 11.14
N LEU A 354 -18.90 -16.40 10.94
CA LEU A 354 -19.02 -17.83 11.16
C LEU A 354 -19.12 -18.54 9.81
N PRO A 355 -18.07 -19.26 9.37
CA PRO A 355 -18.06 -19.97 8.11
C PRO A 355 -18.99 -21.21 8.12
N LEU A 356 -19.84 -21.33 7.11
CA LEU A 356 -20.86 -22.38 7.00
C LEU A 356 -20.63 -23.33 5.83
N ILE A 357 -20.24 -22.77 4.67
CA ILE A 357 -19.88 -23.51 3.45
C ILE A 357 -18.66 -22.82 2.86
N VAL A 358 -17.52 -23.53 2.88
CA VAL A 358 -16.24 -22.95 2.46
C VAL A 358 -15.49 -23.93 1.55
N PRO A 359 -15.67 -23.82 0.23
CA PRO A 359 -14.85 -24.57 -0.68
C PRO A 359 -13.36 -24.15 -0.62
N PRO A 360 -12.42 -25.05 -0.99
CA PRO A 360 -10.98 -24.70 -1.03
C PRO A 360 -10.70 -23.50 -1.92
N GLY A 361 -9.77 -22.64 -1.52
CA GLY A 361 -9.42 -21.41 -2.27
C GLY A 361 -10.16 -20.17 -1.81
N CYS A 362 -10.94 -20.24 -0.74
CA CYS A 362 -11.58 -19.07 -0.14
C CYS A 362 -10.70 -18.45 0.94
N ARG A 363 -10.33 -17.18 0.77
CA ARG A 363 -9.46 -16.46 1.70
C ARG A 363 -9.98 -15.06 1.99
N PHE A 364 -9.54 -14.54 3.15
CA PHE A 364 -9.94 -13.24 3.65
C PHE A 364 -8.72 -12.53 4.25
N ARG A 365 -8.50 -11.30 3.84
CA ARG A 365 -7.43 -10.44 4.36
C ARG A 365 -8.03 -9.32 5.21
N VAL A 366 -7.46 -9.09 6.36
CA VAL A 366 -7.65 -7.88 7.17
C VAL A 366 -6.26 -7.28 7.39
N GLY A 367 -6.08 -6.04 6.96
CA GLY A 367 -4.78 -5.40 7.02
C GLY A 367 -3.69 -6.20 6.32
N GLY A 368 -2.67 -6.57 7.03
CA GLY A 368 -1.56 -7.38 6.52
C GLY A 368 -1.68 -8.87 6.80
N GLU A 369 -2.81 -9.39 7.29
CA GLU A 369 -3.01 -10.79 7.61
C GLU A 369 -4.10 -11.43 6.76
N THR A 370 -3.72 -12.45 5.97
CA THR A 370 -4.66 -13.26 5.19
C THR A 370 -4.89 -14.58 5.89
N ARG A 371 -6.16 -14.98 6.02
CA ARG A 371 -6.60 -16.26 6.58
C ARG A 371 -7.50 -16.99 5.59
N GLU A 372 -7.50 -18.32 5.67
CA GLU A 372 -8.50 -19.18 5.04
C GLU A 372 -9.58 -19.48 6.06
N TRP A 373 -10.84 -19.45 5.65
CA TRP A 373 -11.93 -19.83 6.53
C TRP A 373 -11.93 -21.33 6.80
N GLN A 374 -12.27 -21.69 8.03
CA GLN A 374 -12.54 -23.06 8.44
C GLN A 374 -13.99 -23.16 8.88
N GLU A 375 -14.77 -24.07 8.29
CA GLU A 375 -16.18 -24.28 8.62
C GLU A 375 -16.34 -24.49 10.12
N GLY A 376 -17.28 -23.78 10.73
CA GLY A 376 -17.58 -23.83 12.16
C GLY A 376 -16.57 -23.14 13.07
N THR A 377 -15.52 -22.51 12.55
CA THR A 377 -14.56 -21.75 13.37
C THR A 377 -14.74 -20.26 13.11
N ALA A 378 -15.38 -19.57 14.04
CA ALA A 378 -15.66 -18.15 13.92
C ALA A 378 -14.44 -17.30 14.29
N TRP A 379 -14.35 -16.14 13.71
CA TRP A 379 -13.42 -15.09 14.13
C TRP A 379 -14.08 -13.71 14.20
N VAL A 380 -13.45 -12.83 14.95
CA VAL A 380 -13.88 -11.45 15.16
C VAL A 380 -12.76 -10.53 14.69
N PHE A 381 -13.11 -9.51 13.92
CA PHE A 381 -12.15 -8.57 13.36
C PHE A 381 -12.71 -7.13 13.32
N ASP A 382 -11.79 -6.16 13.21
CA ASP A 382 -12.15 -4.75 13.01
C ASP A 382 -12.30 -4.49 11.51
N ASP A 383 -13.53 -4.31 11.03
CA ASP A 383 -13.85 -4.06 9.63
C ASP A 383 -13.43 -2.66 9.16
N THR A 384 -13.08 -1.76 10.09
CA THR A 384 -12.54 -0.44 9.74
C THR A 384 -11.09 -0.47 9.29
N ILE A 385 -10.39 -1.59 9.54
CA ILE A 385 -9.11 -1.90 8.90
C ILE A 385 -9.39 -2.41 7.49
N GLU A 386 -8.66 -1.91 6.51
CA GLU A 386 -8.81 -2.33 5.11
C GLU A 386 -8.85 -3.86 5.00
N HIS A 387 -9.91 -4.39 4.39
CA HIS A 387 -10.12 -5.82 4.25
C HIS A 387 -10.70 -6.17 2.88
N GLU A 388 -10.50 -7.42 2.45
CA GLU A 388 -10.96 -7.95 1.17
C GLU A 388 -11.13 -9.47 1.21
N ALA A 389 -11.94 -10.03 0.29
CA ALA A 389 -12.28 -11.44 0.28
C ALA A 389 -12.20 -12.02 -1.13
N TRP A 390 -11.74 -13.27 -1.24
CA TRP A 390 -11.68 -14.02 -2.49
C TRP A 390 -12.38 -15.36 -2.34
N ASN A 391 -13.12 -15.72 -3.36
CA ASN A 391 -13.56 -17.08 -3.63
C ASN A 391 -12.97 -17.51 -4.98
N ASP A 392 -11.80 -18.15 -4.95
CA ASP A 392 -11.11 -18.64 -6.16
C ASP A 392 -11.56 -20.07 -6.53
N SER A 393 -12.63 -20.59 -5.89
CA SER A 393 -13.15 -21.93 -6.11
C SER A 393 -14.24 -21.99 -7.20
N GLU A 394 -14.65 -23.19 -7.57
CA GLU A 394 -15.73 -23.46 -8.52
C GLU A 394 -17.14 -23.47 -7.88
N ALA A 395 -17.26 -23.21 -6.58
CA ALA A 395 -18.52 -23.29 -5.85
C ALA A 395 -18.73 -22.04 -4.95
N PRO A 396 -19.98 -21.70 -4.63
CA PRO A 396 -20.28 -20.58 -3.74
C PRO A 396 -19.75 -20.81 -2.33
N ARG A 397 -19.22 -19.75 -1.70
CA ARG A 397 -18.87 -19.68 -0.28
C ARG A 397 -20.01 -19.00 0.47
N ALA A 398 -20.44 -19.57 1.60
CA ALA A 398 -21.44 -18.97 2.46
C ALA A 398 -21.00 -18.89 3.93
N ILE A 399 -21.17 -17.72 4.54
CA ILE A 399 -20.85 -17.45 5.95
C ILE A 399 -21.99 -16.67 6.60
N LEU A 400 -22.17 -16.84 7.91
CA LEU A 400 -22.99 -15.93 8.71
C LEU A 400 -22.10 -14.75 9.13
N ILE A 401 -22.58 -13.53 8.85
CA ILE A 401 -21.96 -12.27 9.26
C ILE A 401 -22.90 -11.54 10.20
N PHE A 402 -22.36 -11.03 11.29
CA PHE A 402 -23.10 -10.12 12.19
C PHE A 402 -22.11 -9.21 12.94
N ASP A 403 -22.62 -8.13 13.53
CA ASP A 403 -21.84 -7.18 14.31
C ASP A 403 -22.10 -7.31 15.80
N VAL A 404 -21.03 -7.05 16.57
CA VAL A 404 -21.07 -7.00 18.04
C VAL A 404 -20.43 -5.72 18.53
N TRP A 405 -20.80 -5.24 19.70
CA TRP A 405 -20.10 -4.15 20.36
C TRP A 405 -18.62 -4.46 20.54
N ASN A 406 -17.77 -3.47 20.29
CA ASN A 406 -16.36 -3.59 20.66
C ASN A 406 -16.29 -3.80 22.19
N PRO A 407 -15.67 -4.90 22.66
CA PRO A 407 -15.67 -5.26 24.09
C PRO A 407 -14.91 -4.27 24.97
N GLU A 408 -14.11 -3.37 24.39
CA GLU A 408 -13.38 -2.34 25.13
C GLU A 408 -14.23 -1.12 25.48
N LEU A 409 -15.38 -0.95 24.84
CA LEU A 409 -16.31 0.12 25.19
C LEU A 409 -17.00 -0.18 26.52
N THR A 410 -16.93 0.77 27.42
CA THR A 410 -17.71 0.76 28.67
C THR A 410 -19.20 0.89 28.38
N ALA A 411 -20.05 0.54 29.36
CA ALA A 411 -21.50 0.73 29.22
C ALA A 411 -21.87 2.19 28.93
N LEU A 412 -21.23 3.14 29.62
CA LEU A 412 -21.44 4.57 29.38
C LEU A 412 -21.07 4.98 27.93
N GLU A 413 -19.95 4.50 27.43
CA GLU A 413 -19.52 4.84 26.05
C GLU A 413 -20.49 4.28 25.02
N ARG A 414 -21.02 3.05 25.21
CA ARG A 414 -22.07 2.49 24.34
C ARG A 414 -23.35 3.34 24.38
N ASP A 415 -23.75 3.82 25.58
CA ASP A 415 -24.92 4.70 25.71
C ASP A 415 -24.71 6.04 25.01
N LEU A 416 -23.51 6.62 25.14
CA LEU A 416 -23.12 7.87 24.44
C LEU A 416 -23.12 7.68 22.93
N VAL A 417 -22.62 6.55 22.43
CA VAL A 417 -22.66 6.21 20.99
C VAL A 417 -24.10 6.09 20.52
N ARG A 418 -24.98 5.35 21.24
CA ARG A 418 -26.43 5.25 20.91
C ARG A 418 -27.05 6.64 20.83
N ALA A 419 -26.89 7.46 21.88
CA ALA A 419 -27.45 8.80 21.94
C ALA A 419 -26.97 9.68 20.77
N THR A 420 -25.68 9.60 20.44
CA THR A 420 -25.09 10.33 19.32
C THR A 420 -25.73 9.91 17.98
N MET A 421 -25.87 8.60 17.74
CA MET A 421 -26.44 8.08 16.51
C MET A 421 -27.92 8.45 16.37
N THR A 422 -28.69 8.35 17.46
CA THR A 422 -30.10 8.80 17.48
C THR A 422 -30.22 10.30 17.19
N ALA A 423 -29.40 11.13 17.85
CA ALA A 423 -29.41 12.57 17.63
C ALA A 423 -29.04 12.95 16.17
N LEU A 424 -28.07 12.24 15.57
CA LEU A 424 -27.72 12.46 14.15
C LEU A 424 -28.88 12.08 13.23
N ALA A 425 -29.52 10.94 13.46
CA ALA A 425 -30.67 10.52 12.67
C ALA A 425 -31.83 11.52 12.76
N GLU A 426 -32.17 11.98 13.98
CA GLU A 426 -33.20 13.01 14.20
C GLU A 426 -32.86 14.37 13.57
N TYR A 427 -31.59 14.75 13.62
CA TYR A 427 -31.14 16.04 13.06
C TYR A 427 -31.34 16.08 11.54
N TYR A 428 -30.92 15.03 10.83
CA TYR A 428 -31.05 14.97 9.37
C TYR A 428 -32.48 14.65 8.89
N ALA A 429 -33.26 13.89 9.66
CA ALA A 429 -34.64 13.62 9.32
C ALA A 429 -35.53 14.89 9.23
N ARG A 430 -35.13 15.98 9.89
CA ARG A 430 -35.86 17.27 9.85
C ARG A 430 -35.79 17.98 8.51
N GLU A 431 -34.78 17.71 7.71
CA GLU A 431 -34.56 18.36 6.40
C GLU A 431 -34.98 17.45 5.21
N GLY A 432 -35.47 16.24 5.50
CA GLY A 432 -35.78 15.22 4.51
C GLY A 432 -34.56 14.40 4.10
N ASP A 433 -34.82 13.30 3.40
CA ASP A 433 -33.75 12.42 2.90
C ASP A 433 -32.79 13.19 2.00
N ILE A 434 -31.56 13.37 2.42
CA ILE A 434 -30.49 13.93 1.58
C ILE A 434 -29.97 12.79 0.71
N PRO A 435 -30.24 12.75 -0.62
CA PRO A 435 -29.79 11.67 -1.47
C PRO A 435 -28.26 11.53 -1.45
N GLY A 436 -27.76 10.36 -1.13
CA GLY A 436 -26.32 10.03 -1.15
C GLY A 436 -25.57 10.27 0.15
N VAL A 437 -26.19 10.74 1.21
CA VAL A 437 -25.61 10.77 2.56
C VAL A 437 -26.11 9.54 3.32
N VAL A 438 -25.41 8.44 3.21
CA VAL A 438 -25.54 7.31 4.14
C VAL A 438 -24.70 7.69 5.37
N ILE A 439 -25.36 8.27 6.37
CA ILE A 439 -24.74 8.55 7.68
C ILE A 439 -24.77 7.28 8.52
#